data_c6a6fe11d4f94bb4b97d5690a3c321a5
#
_entry.id   c6a6fe11d4f94bb4b97d5690a3c321a5
#
_cell.length_a   1.000
_cell.length_b   1.000
_cell.length_c   1.000
_cell.angle_alpha   90.00
_cell.angle_beta   90.00
_cell.angle_gamma   90.00
#
_symmetry.space_group_name_H-M   'P 1'
#
loop_
_entity.id
_entity.type
_entity.pdbx_description
1 polymer ?
#
loop_
_entity_poly.entity_id
_entity_poly.type
_entity_poly.pdbx_seq_one_letter_code
_entity_poly.pdbx_strand_id
1 'polypeptide(L)'
;MPDRSGNDASERRKGPSGRSYRSKAGLTLQPKKMRGRKPSSQRWLTRQLNDPFVAETQARGLRSRAAIKLEQMDDKHHFLMPHMRVVDLGCAPGGWLQVVMKRCQIESGKGCLLYTSDAADDRMR
;
A
#
# COMPACT_ATOMS: atom_id res chain seq x y z
N MET A 1 39.95 38.64 30.09
CA MET A 1 39.71 37.19 30.02
C MET A 1 38.22 36.97 29.96
N PRO A 2 37.62 36.77 28.80
CA PRO A 2 36.22 36.42 28.73
C PRO A 2 36.05 34.90 28.86
N ASP A 3 35.17 34.53 29.75
CA ASP A 3 34.71 33.19 30.02
C ASP A 3 33.95 32.62 28.82
N ARG A 4 34.36 31.44 28.36
CA ARG A 4 33.71 30.68 27.30
C ARG A 4 32.94 29.53 27.93
N SER A 5 31.70 29.74 28.32
CA SER A 5 30.78 28.66 28.52
C SER A 5 29.81 28.60 27.34
N GLY A 6 30.22 27.91 26.30
CA GLY A 6 29.38 27.56 25.17
C GLY A 6 28.56 26.34 25.52
N ASN A 7 27.32 26.55 25.84
CA ASN A 7 26.34 25.48 26.00
C ASN A 7 25.73 25.17 24.62
N ASP A 8 26.40 24.28 23.89
CA ASP A 8 25.86 23.75 22.63
C ASP A 8 24.78 22.70 22.92
N ALA A 9 23.60 23.22 23.09
CA ALA A 9 22.39 22.37 23.17
C ALA A 9 22.08 21.86 21.77
N SER A 10 22.56 20.65 21.47
CA SER A 10 22.19 19.91 20.29
C SER A 10 20.67 19.81 20.18
N GLU A 11 20.12 20.68 19.37
CA GLU A 11 18.71 20.68 18.98
C GLU A 11 18.44 19.42 18.17
N ARG A 12 18.03 18.36 18.86
CA ARG A 12 17.51 17.15 18.24
C ARG A 12 16.24 17.55 17.48
N ARG A 13 16.37 17.74 16.21
CA ARG A 13 15.25 17.89 15.28
C ARG A 13 14.38 16.63 15.43
N LYS A 14 13.28 16.77 16.15
CA LYS A 14 12.20 15.80 16.13
C LYS A 14 11.71 15.75 14.71
N GLY A 15 12.01 14.66 14.02
CA GLY A 15 11.38 14.34 12.74
C GLY A 15 9.86 14.34 12.91
N PRO A 16 9.10 14.53 11.82
CA PRO A 16 7.65 14.57 11.89
C PRO A 16 7.19 13.27 12.54
N SER A 17 6.63 13.40 13.73
CA SER A 17 6.01 12.30 14.44
C SER A 17 4.99 11.70 13.49
N GLY A 18 5.24 10.47 13.04
CA GLY A 18 4.28 9.72 12.28
C GLY A 18 2.95 9.86 12.99
N ARG A 19 1.96 10.44 12.32
CA ARG A 19 0.60 10.51 12.84
C ARG A 19 0.22 9.07 13.13
N SER A 20 0.25 8.69 14.41
CA SER A 20 -0.38 7.45 14.81
C SER A 20 -1.83 7.59 14.36
N TYR A 21 -2.20 6.80 13.38
CA TYR A 21 -3.57 6.70 12.93
C TYR A 21 -4.36 6.14 14.11
N ARG A 22 -4.82 7.03 14.98
CA ARG A 22 -5.78 6.69 16.01
C ARG A 22 -7.03 6.25 15.27
N SER A 23 -7.19 4.95 15.10
CA SER A 23 -8.48 4.36 14.78
C SER A 23 -9.49 5.02 15.71
N LYS A 24 -10.50 5.68 15.14
CA LYS A 24 -11.66 6.15 15.91
C LYS A 24 -12.02 5.01 16.84
N ALA A 25 -12.12 5.30 18.15
CA ALA A 25 -12.49 4.36 19.18
C ALA A 25 -13.75 3.60 18.75
N GLY A 26 -13.56 2.50 18.10
CA GLY A 26 -14.57 1.66 17.52
C GLY A 26 -14.16 0.23 17.74
N LEU A 27 -15.08 -0.60 18.02
CA LEU A 27 -14.94 -2.02 18.25
C LEU A 27 -13.90 -2.64 17.30
N THR A 28 -12.88 -3.26 17.86
CA THR A 28 -11.99 -4.14 17.12
C THR A 28 -12.83 -5.26 16.51
N LEU A 29 -12.91 -5.31 15.18
CA LEU A 29 -13.66 -6.33 14.49
C LEU A 29 -13.01 -7.70 14.74
N GLN A 30 -13.81 -8.65 15.21
CA GLN A 30 -13.38 -10.02 15.43
C GLN A 30 -13.86 -10.92 14.27
N PRO A 31 -13.00 -11.80 13.75
CA PRO A 31 -13.41 -12.77 12.73
C PRO A 31 -14.50 -13.68 13.26
N LYS A 32 -15.56 -13.90 12.47
CA LYS A 32 -16.75 -14.69 12.86
C LYS A 32 -16.45 -16.17 13.15
N LYS A 33 -15.38 -16.73 12.59
CA LYS A 33 -14.99 -18.14 12.76
C LYS A 33 -13.52 -18.25 13.17
N MET A 34 -13.28 -18.20 14.47
CA MET A 34 -11.93 -18.34 15.05
C MET A 34 -11.64 -19.76 15.54
N ARG A 35 -12.70 -20.53 15.85
CA ARG A 35 -12.59 -21.87 16.46
C ARG A 35 -11.84 -22.82 15.54
N GLY A 36 -10.83 -23.52 16.04
CA GLY A 36 -10.02 -24.49 15.31
C GLY A 36 -8.87 -23.91 14.48
N ARG A 37 -8.67 -22.59 14.47
CA ARG A 37 -7.54 -21.97 13.77
C ARG A 37 -6.34 -21.77 14.70
N LYS A 38 -5.14 -21.91 14.14
CA LYS A 38 -3.89 -21.63 14.87
C LYS A 38 -3.86 -20.19 15.38
N PRO A 39 -3.26 -19.90 16.56
CA PRO A 39 -3.20 -18.54 17.11
C PRO A 39 -2.56 -17.50 16.17
N SER A 40 -1.58 -17.91 15.37
CA SER A 40 -0.96 -17.06 14.35
C SER A 40 -1.95 -16.63 13.26
N SER A 41 -2.77 -17.56 12.79
CA SER A 41 -3.82 -17.30 11.80
C SER A 41 -4.92 -16.40 12.36
N GLN A 42 -5.28 -16.59 13.62
CA GLN A 42 -6.27 -15.74 14.30
C GLN A 42 -5.77 -14.28 14.38
N ARG A 43 -4.50 -14.08 14.81
CA ARG A 43 -3.90 -12.74 14.87
C ARG A 43 -3.79 -12.09 13.50
N TRP A 44 -3.46 -12.87 12.47
CA TRP A 44 -3.40 -12.37 11.10
C TRP A 44 -4.78 -11.91 10.61
N LEU A 45 -5.82 -12.73 10.78
CA LEU A 45 -7.19 -12.38 10.40
C LEU A 45 -7.70 -11.13 11.11
N THR A 46 -7.49 -11.04 12.44
CA THR A 46 -7.88 -9.86 13.22
C THR A 46 -7.17 -8.60 12.69
N ARG A 47 -5.89 -8.71 12.36
CA ARG A 47 -5.11 -7.63 11.79
C ARG A 47 -5.64 -7.20 10.43
N GLN A 48 -5.96 -8.15 9.56
CA GLN A 48 -6.53 -7.87 8.23
C GLN A 48 -7.89 -7.16 8.32
N LEU A 49 -8.78 -7.61 9.20
CA LEU A 49 -10.10 -6.99 9.37
C LEU A 49 -10.03 -5.56 9.91
N ASN A 50 -9.00 -5.24 10.68
CA ASN A 50 -8.82 -3.91 11.29
C ASN A 50 -7.80 -3.04 10.55
N ASP A 51 -7.29 -3.49 9.40
CA ASP A 51 -6.40 -2.72 8.55
C ASP A 51 -7.20 -1.64 7.80
N PRO A 52 -6.94 -0.35 8.03
CA PRO A 52 -7.64 0.73 7.34
C PRO A 52 -7.47 0.68 5.81
N PHE A 53 -6.35 0.16 5.32
CA PHE A 53 -6.11 -0.01 3.89
C PHE A 53 -6.99 -1.10 3.27
N VAL A 54 -7.36 -2.13 4.02
CA VAL A 54 -8.31 -3.15 3.54
C VAL A 54 -9.70 -2.54 3.38
N ALA A 55 -10.16 -1.77 4.36
CA ALA A 55 -11.45 -1.08 4.28
C ALA A 55 -11.48 -0.07 3.12
N GLU A 56 -10.43 0.72 2.95
CA GLU A 56 -10.31 1.67 1.84
C GLU A 56 -10.28 0.95 0.48
N THR A 57 -9.54 -0.15 0.38
CA THR A 57 -9.46 -0.98 -0.83
C THR A 57 -10.84 -1.46 -1.25
N GLN A 58 -11.64 -1.96 -0.31
CA GLN A 58 -13.00 -2.43 -0.58
C GLN A 58 -13.93 -1.28 -0.98
N ALA A 59 -13.87 -0.17 -0.26
CA ALA A 59 -14.71 1.00 -0.55
C ALA A 59 -14.44 1.59 -1.94
N ARG A 60 -13.19 1.51 -2.41
CA ARG A 60 -12.77 2.03 -3.73
C ARG A 60 -12.84 0.99 -4.85
N GLY A 61 -13.27 -0.23 -4.57
CA GLY A 61 -13.33 -1.32 -5.56
C GLY A 61 -11.95 -1.75 -6.09
N LEU A 62 -10.90 -1.57 -5.30
CA LEU A 62 -9.55 -1.98 -5.67
C LEU A 62 -9.38 -3.50 -5.41
N ARG A 63 -8.65 -4.16 -6.28
CA ARG A 63 -8.43 -5.61 -6.19
C ARG A 63 -7.47 -6.01 -5.07
N SER A 64 -6.59 -5.10 -4.65
CA SER A 64 -5.68 -5.33 -3.54
C SER A 64 -5.21 -4.02 -2.91
N ARG A 65 -4.80 -4.08 -1.64
CA ARG A 65 -4.17 -2.94 -0.94
C ARG A 65 -2.85 -2.50 -1.57
N ALA A 66 -2.22 -3.36 -2.37
CA ALA A 66 -1.02 -3.01 -3.12
C ALA A 66 -1.25 -1.87 -4.12
N ALA A 67 -2.49 -1.70 -4.61
CA ALA A 67 -2.89 -0.57 -5.44
C ALA A 67 -2.65 0.77 -4.72
N ILE A 68 -3.05 0.87 -3.46
CA ILE A 68 -2.87 2.08 -2.64
C ILE A 68 -1.39 2.40 -2.47
N LYS A 69 -0.55 1.39 -2.27
CA LYS A 69 0.91 1.59 -2.18
C LYS A 69 1.49 2.16 -3.47
N LEU A 70 1.07 1.63 -4.61
CA LEU A 70 1.54 2.13 -5.91
C LEU A 70 1.08 3.58 -6.14
N GLU A 71 -0.17 3.90 -5.80
CA GLU A 71 -0.65 5.29 -5.87
C GLU A 71 0.17 6.23 -4.99
N GLN A 72 0.45 5.85 -3.73
CA GLN A 72 1.26 6.66 -2.82
C GLN A 72 2.70 6.85 -3.33
N MET A 73 3.28 5.82 -3.94
CA MET A 73 4.61 5.91 -4.55
C MET A 73 4.58 6.85 -5.77
N ASP A 74 3.55 6.74 -6.60
CA ASP A 74 3.40 7.58 -7.77
C ASP A 74 3.10 9.03 -7.39
N ASP A 75 2.28 9.28 -6.38
CA ASP A 75 2.02 10.63 -5.85
C ASP A 75 3.30 11.31 -5.32
N LYS A 76 4.23 10.51 -4.82
CA LYS A 76 5.52 11.01 -4.32
C LYS A 76 6.56 11.21 -5.41
N HIS A 77 6.62 10.32 -6.39
CA HIS A 77 7.71 10.23 -7.35
C HIS A 77 7.31 10.58 -8.78
N HIS A 78 6.01 10.62 -9.08
CA HIS A 78 5.45 10.98 -10.40
C HIS A 78 6.06 10.20 -11.57
N PHE A 79 6.15 8.87 -11.43
CA PHE A 79 6.75 8.02 -12.45
C PHE A 79 5.74 7.40 -13.42
N LEU A 80 4.44 7.38 -13.08
CA LEU A 80 3.39 6.92 -13.99
C LEU A 80 2.80 8.11 -14.76
N MET A 81 3.07 8.17 -16.03
CA MET A 81 2.61 9.26 -16.90
C MET A 81 1.84 8.72 -18.11
N PRO A 82 0.95 9.53 -18.71
CA PRO A 82 0.34 9.21 -19.99
C PRO A 82 1.40 8.88 -21.04
N HIS A 83 1.06 8.03 -22.01
CA HIS A 83 1.94 7.58 -23.10
C HIS A 83 3.06 6.61 -22.68
N MET A 84 3.15 6.22 -21.42
CA MET A 84 4.15 5.24 -21.00
C MET A 84 3.80 3.83 -21.47
N ARG A 85 4.84 3.03 -21.64
CA ARG A 85 4.75 1.59 -21.88
C ARG A 85 5.12 0.90 -20.58
N VAL A 86 4.20 0.13 -20.01
CA VAL A 86 4.36 -0.55 -18.72
C VAL A 86 4.29 -2.05 -18.93
N VAL A 87 5.13 -2.78 -18.22
CA VAL A 87 5.09 -4.24 -18.14
C VAL A 87 4.90 -4.62 -16.69
N ASP A 88 3.85 -5.39 -16.39
CA ASP A 88 3.56 -5.93 -15.06
C ASP A 88 3.68 -7.46 -15.08
N LEU A 89 4.67 -7.99 -14.37
CA LEU A 89 4.91 -9.43 -14.28
C LEU A 89 4.32 -9.99 -12.99
N GLY A 90 3.38 -10.93 -13.11
CA GLY A 90 2.70 -11.50 -11.95
C GLY A 90 1.67 -10.54 -11.35
N CYS A 91 0.85 -9.94 -12.18
CA CYS A 91 -0.07 -8.87 -11.79
C CYS A 91 -1.23 -9.32 -10.88
N ALA A 92 -1.48 -10.60 -10.74
CA ALA A 92 -2.60 -11.11 -9.92
C ALA A 92 -2.53 -10.60 -8.46
N PRO A 93 -3.63 -10.13 -7.89
CA PRO A 93 -5.01 -10.03 -8.37
C PRO A 93 -5.30 -8.81 -9.28
N GLY A 94 -4.33 -8.01 -9.65
CA GLY A 94 -4.46 -6.90 -10.59
C GLY A 94 -4.69 -5.53 -9.96
N GLY A 95 -4.30 -5.34 -8.70
CA GLY A 95 -4.39 -4.05 -8.05
C GLY A 95 -3.50 -2.99 -8.69
N TRP A 96 -2.29 -3.35 -9.07
CA TRP A 96 -1.38 -2.44 -9.77
C TRP A 96 -1.86 -2.12 -11.18
N LEU A 97 -2.44 -3.09 -11.89
CA LEU A 97 -3.03 -2.85 -13.20
C LEU A 97 -4.07 -1.74 -13.17
N GLN A 98 -4.95 -1.74 -12.16
CA GLN A 98 -5.98 -0.71 -12.02
C GLN A 98 -5.38 0.70 -11.90
N VAL A 99 -4.28 0.84 -11.15
CA VAL A 99 -3.59 2.12 -10.98
C VAL A 99 -2.90 2.54 -12.27
N VAL A 100 -2.17 1.63 -12.89
CA VAL A 100 -1.46 1.89 -14.15
C VAL A 100 -2.43 2.28 -15.27
N MET A 101 -3.52 1.55 -15.44
CA MET A 101 -4.55 1.85 -16.44
C MET A 101 -5.07 3.27 -16.29
N LYS A 102 -5.35 3.69 -15.06
CA LYS A 102 -5.84 5.02 -14.75
C LYS A 102 -4.78 6.11 -14.96
N ARG A 103 -3.58 5.93 -14.37
CA ARG A 103 -2.51 6.94 -14.39
C ARG A 103 -1.88 7.12 -15.77
N CYS A 104 -1.65 6.04 -16.48
CA CYS A 104 -1.09 6.06 -17.83
C CYS A 104 -2.15 6.28 -18.91
N GLN A 105 -3.42 6.43 -18.55
CA GLN A 105 -4.55 6.65 -19.47
C GLN A 105 -4.63 5.59 -20.58
N ILE A 106 -4.43 4.34 -20.21
CA ILE A 106 -4.40 3.21 -21.15
C ILE A 106 -5.74 3.07 -21.89
N GLU A 107 -6.85 3.21 -21.18
CA GLU A 107 -8.20 3.11 -21.74
C GLU A 107 -8.48 4.19 -22.79
N SER A 108 -7.81 5.32 -22.70
CA SER A 108 -7.89 6.41 -23.69
C SER A 108 -6.91 6.21 -24.87
N GLY A 109 -6.25 5.07 -24.96
CA GLY A 109 -5.28 4.77 -26.01
C GLY A 109 -3.97 5.56 -25.91
N LYS A 110 -3.70 6.21 -24.79
CA LYS A 110 -2.51 7.04 -24.59
C LYS A 110 -1.30 6.31 -24.04
N GLY A 111 -1.42 5.03 -23.72
CA GLY A 111 -0.34 4.23 -23.17
C GLY A 111 -0.45 2.77 -23.59
N CYS A 112 0.51 1.95 -23.19
CA CYS A 112 0.52 0.52 -23.45
C CYS A 112 0.81 -0.24 -22.16
N LEU A 113 0.05 -1.31 -21.92
CA LEU A 113 0.23 -2.18 -20.78
C LEU A 113 0.31 -3.63 -21.23
N LEU A 114 1.41 -4.27 -20.90
CA LEU A 114 1.62 -5.70 -21.06
C LEU A 114 1.68 -6.33 -19.67
N TYR A 115 1.01 -7.46 -19.47
CA TYR A 115 0.99 -8.11 -18.17
C TYR A 115 0.91 -9.63 -18.29
N THR A 116 1.39 -10.31 -17.24
CA THR A 116 1.16 -11.74 -17.00
C THR A 116 0.33 -11.91 -15.75
N SER A 117 -0.56 -12.88 -15.73
CA SER A 117 -1.47 -13.11 -14.59
C SER A 117 -0.74 -13.66 -13.37
N ASP A 118 0.20 -14.58 -13.59
CA ASP A 118 1.00 -15.18 -12.54
C ASP A 118 2.44 -15.42 -13.04
N ALA A 119 3.42 -15.03 -12.25
CA ALA A 119 4.83 -15.35 -12.52
C ALA A 119 5.15 -16.83 -12.26
N ALA A 120 4.27 -17.57 -11.56
CA ALA A 120 4.44 -18.96 -11.16
C ALA A 120 3.55 -19.94 -11.94
N ASP A 121 2.88 -19.52 -13.00
CA ASP A 121 1.96 -20.36 -13.78
C ASP A 121 2.68 -21.39 -14.69
N ASP A 122 3.88 -21.75 -14.33
CA ASP A 122 4.62 -22.87 -14.93
C ASP A 122 4.17 -24.24 -14.38
N ARG A 123 3.06 -24.29 -13.61
CA ARG A 123 2.51 -25.52 -13.02
C ARG A 123 1.50 -26.24 -13.88
N MET A 124 1.22 -25.74 -15.05
CA MET A 124 0.27 -26.36 -15.98
C MET A 124 0.99 -26.97 -17.18
N ARG A 125 1.95 -27.85 -16.90
CA ARG A 125 2.49 -28.77 -17.90
C ARG A 125 2.50 -30.19 -17.38
#